data_3a8cb4ba6f83c57792b5071308232a75
#
_entry.id   3a8cb4ba6f83c57792b5071308232a75
#
_cell.length_a   1.000
_cell.length_b   1.000
_cell.length_c   1.000
_cell.angle_alpha   90.00
_cell.angle_beta   90.00
_cell.angle_gamma   90.00
#
_symmetry.space_group_name_H-M   'P 1'
#
loop_
_entity.id
_entity.type
_entity.pdbx_description
1 polymer ?
#
loop_
_entity_poly.entity_id
_entity_poly.type
_entity_poly.pdbx_seq_one_letter_code
_entity_poly.pdbx_strand_id
1 'polypeptide(L)'
;MNTDDSILKKGLRNGDKEVFKHLFIKYSPGLIAYGCSLTRDIETAREIVQDLFLELWEKREMLHIKGSIKPYLYSSVYHKGLNWLRALKIRELYVSNPVEVSNWFAYPVNPDRLDPLHLELIEKQIRLLPDQCREVFTRSVILGENHSEIAAYLGLNIKTVENHLSRARKILRARLKNLS
;
A
#
# COMPACT_ATOMS: atom_id res chain seq x y z
N MET A 1 -12.99 19.53 -1.47
CA MET A 1 -11.94 19.48 -0.42
C MET A 1 -12.66 19.45 0.92
N ASN A 2 -12.57 18.32 1.67
CA ASN A 2 -13.30 18.18 2.94
C ASN A 2 -12.75 19.18 3.95
N THR A 3 -13.63 20.02 4.50
CA THR A 3 -13.33 21.03 5.53
C THR A 3 -12.58 20.41 6.73
N ASP A 4 -12.92 19.17 7.06
CA ASP A 4 -12.34 18.37 8.13
C ASP A 4 -10.83 18.09 7.92
N ASP A 5 -10.44 17.75 6.70
CA ASP A 5 -9.07 17.43 6.32
C ASP A 5 -8.13 18.67 6.38
N SER A 6 -8.68 19.85 6.07
CA SER A 6 -7.95 21.13 6.16
C SER A 6 -7.67 21.49 7.61
N ILE A 7 -8.64 21.30 8.50
CA ILE A 7 -8.50 21.55 9.94
C ILE A 7 -7.44 20.61 10.54
N LEU A 8 -7.51 19.32 10.19
CA LEU A 8 -6.55 18.31 10.67
C LEU A 8 -5.11 18.63 10.22
N LYS A 9 -4.90 19.05 8.98
CA LYS A 9 -3.57 19.44 8.48
C LYS A 9 -3.03 20.67 9.18
N LYS A 10 -3.89 21.69 9.40
CA LYS A 10 -3.51 22.90 10.09
C LYS A 10 -3.15 22.61 11.55
N GLY A 11 -3.97 21.83 12.26
CA GLY A 11 -3.71 21.41 13.63
C GLY A 11 -2.41 20.62 13.75
N LEU A 12 -2.19 19.64 12.84
CA LEU A 12 -0.94 18.88 12.80
C LEU A 12 0.28 19.78 12.63
N ARG A 13 0.24 20.71 11.65
CA ARG A 13 1.34 21.66 11.39
C ARG A 13 1.63 22.55 12.61
N ASN A 14 0.60 22.96 13.33
CA ASN A 14 0.72 23.78 14.54
C ASN A 14 1.18 23.00 15.78
N GLY A 15 1.43 21.69 15.66
CA GLY A 15 1.85 20.85 16.77
C GLY A 15 0.74 20.53 17.77
N ASP A 16 -0.52 20.55 17.34
CA ASP A 16 -1.66 20.20 18.18
C ASP A 16 -1.64 18.68 18.48
N LYS A 17 -1.38 18.37 19.75
CA LYS A 17 -1.25 17.00 20.23
C LYS A 17 -2.56 16.22 20.18
N GLU A 18 -3.70 16.88 20.36
CA GLU A 18 -5.01 16.22 20.30
C GLU A 18 -5.36 15.86 18.84
N VAL A 19 -5.04 16.74 17.89
CA VAL A 19 -5.17 16.43 16.47
C VAL A 19 -4.28 15.26 16.08
N PHE A 20 -3.03 15.24 16.53
CA PHE A 20 -2.11 14.13 16.27
C PHE A 20 -2.61 12.82 16.87
N LYS A 21 -3.04 12.83 18.13
CA LYS A 21 -3.64 11.68 18.81
C LYS A 21 -4.87 11.16 18.09
N HIS A 22 -5.75 12.07 17.64
CA HIS A 22 -6.92 11.72 16.85
C HIS A 22 -6.53 11.01 15.54
N LEU A 23 -5.56 11.55 14.81
CA LEU A 23 -5.05 10.93 13.57
C LEU A 23 -4.46 9.54 13.85
N PHE A 24 -3.67 9.42 14.91
CA PHE A 24 -3.07 8.15 15.30
C PHE A 24 -4.14 7.08 15.60
N ILE A 25 -5.10 7.39 16.49
CA ILE A 25 -6.16 6.44 16.88
C ILE A 25 -7.03 6.07 15.67
N LYS A 26 -7.37 7.05 14.84
CA LYS A 26 -8.27 6.86 13.69
C LYS A 26 -7.63 5.99 12.59
N TYR A 27 -6.34 6.18 12.31
CA TYR A 27 -5.72 5.56 11.13
C TYR A 27 -4.81 4.38 11.44
N SER A 28 -4.18 4.29 12.63
CA SER A 28 -3.22 3.22 12.94
C SER A 28 -3.76 1.81 12.72
N PRO A 29 -4.98 1.44 13.14
CA PRO A 29 -5.44 0.06 12.94
C PRO A 29 -5.50 -0.32 11.45
N GLY A 30 -6.04 0.56 10.61
CA GLY A 30 -6.11 0.33 9.17
C GLY A 30 -4.75 0.33 8.48
N LEU A 31 -3.84 1.22 8.93
CA LEU A 31 -2.47 1.29 8.41
C LEU A 31 -1.65 0.05 8.79
N ILE A 32 -1.80 -0.46 10.03
CA ILE A 32 -1.14 -1.68 10.48
C ILE A 32 -1.66 -2.89 9.68
N ALA A 33 -2.98 -3.01 9.51
CA ALA A 33 -3.56 -4.07 8.70
C ALA A 33 -3.04 -4.02 7.25
N TYR A 34 -2.97 -2.82 6.67
CA TYR A 34 -2.41 -2.61 5.34
C TYR A 34 -0.91 -2.92 5.28
N GLY A 35 -0.12 -2.45 6.23
CA GLY A 35 1.31 -2.77 6.34
C GLY A 35 1.56 -4.27 6.48
N CYS A 36 0.76 -4.95 7.31
CA CYS A 36 0.82 -6.41 7.48
C CYS A 36 0.52 -7.16 6.17
N SER A 37 -0.41 -6.67 5.34
CA SER A 37 -0.66 -7.27 4.03
C SER A 37 0.52 -7.14 3.06
N LEU A 38 1.40 -6.16 3.27
CA LEU A 38 2.61 -5.96 2.48
C LEU A 38 3.79 -6.79 3.02
N THR A 39 4.03 -6.71 4.33
CA THR A 39 5.21 -7.30 4.99
C THR A 39 5.00 -8.75 5.40
N ARG A 40 3.73 -9.21 5.53
CA ARG A 40 3.31 -10.48 6.11
C ARG A 40 3.78 -10.69 7.55
N ASP A 41 4.14 -9.60 8.21
CA ASP A 41 4.56 -9.60 9.60
C ASP A 41 3.94 -8.42 10.35
N ILE A 42 3.22 -8.72 11.43
CA ILE A 42 2.45 -7.73 12.18
C ILE A 42 3.38 -6.79 12.97
N GLU A 43 4.50 -7.30 13.47
CA GLU A 43 5.44 -6.48 14.23
C GLU A 43 6.14 -5.48 13.32
N THR A 44 6.63 -5.92 12.16
CA THR A 44 7.17 -5.04 11.12
C THR A 44 6.15 -4.00 10.67
N ALA A 45 4.88 -4.39 10.50
CA ALA A 45 3.83 -3.44 10.13
C ALA A 45 3.59 -2.38 11.22
N ARG A 46 3.65 -2.76 12.50
CA ARG A 46 3.56 -1.83 13.63
C ARG A 46 4.75 -0.86 13.66
N GLU A 47 5.96 -1.36 13.49
CA GLU A 47 7.18 -0.54 13.41
C GLU A 47 7.07 0.50 12.28
N ILE A 48 6.69 0.06 11.07
CA ILE A 48 6.49 0.95 9.91
C ILE A 48 5.48 2.06 10.22
N VAL A 49 4.38 1.74 10.88
CA VAL A 49 3.33 2.71 11.21
C VAL A 49 3.78 3.65 12.32
N GLN A 50 4.50 3.16 13.33
CA GLN A 50 5.08 3.99 14.38
C GLN A 50 6.09 4.98 13.81
N ASP A 51 7.01 4.52 12.97
CA ASP A 51 7.99 5.35 12.27
C ASP A 51 7.33 6.41 11.39
N LEU A 52 6.24 6.03 10.70
CA LEU A 52 5.47 6.99 9.91
C LEU A 52 4.92 8.13 10.77
N PHE A 53 4.30 7.81 11.91
CA PHE A 53 3.73 8.84 12.78
C PHE A 53 4.80 9.65 13.49
N LEU A 54 5.95 9.07 13.83
CA LEU A 54 7.10 9.80 14.37
C LEU A 54 7.60 10.82 13.35
N GLU A 55 7.87 10.40 12.12
CA GLU A 55 8.28 11.32 11.04
C GLU A 55 7.24 12.40 10.74
N LEU A 56 5.95 12.03 10.77
CA LEU A 56 4.85 12.97 10.58
C LEU A 56 4.88 14.08 11.64
N TRP A 57 5.17 13.71 12.89
CA TRP A 57 5.28 14.66 13.99
C TRP A 57 6.55 15.51 13.91
N GLU A 58 7.68 14.89 13.66
CA GLU A 58 8.97 15.58 13.57
C GLU A 58 9.00 16.60 12.43
N LYS A 59 8.49 16.21 11.25
CA LYS A 59 8.51 17.03 10.05
C LYS A 59 7.25 17.88 9.85
N ARG A 60 6.34 17.95 10.83
CA ARG A 60 5.00 18.55 10.72
C ARG A 60 4.97 19.97 10.15
N GLU A 61 5.97 20.78 10.49
CA GLU A 61 6.05 22.18 10.04
C GLU A 61 6.40 22.31 8.55
N MET A 62 7.24 21.39 8.06
CA MET A 62 7.68 21.35 6.67
C MET A 62 6.78 20.48 5.78
N LEU A 63 5.83 19.75 6.36
CA LEU A 63 4.97 18.85 5.62
C LEU A 63 3.98 19.60 4.74
N HIS A 64 4.08 19.36 3.43
CA HIS A 64 3.13 19.83 2.44
C HIS A 64 2.30 18.67 1.91
N ILE A 65 1.25 18.28 2.66
CA ILE A 65 0.34 17.22 2.23
C ILE A 65 -0.60 17.78 1.16
N LYS A 66 -0.32 17.42 -0.09
CA LYS A 66 -1.22 17.70 -1.21
C LYS A 66 -2.40 16.73 -1.15
N GLY A 67 -3.63 17.23 -1.24
CA GLY A 67 -4.83 16.37 -1.13
C GLY A 67 -5.17 15.95 0.30
N SER A 68 -5.72 14.77 0.50
CA SER A 68 -6.22 14.28 1.81
C SER A 68 -5.14 13.58 2.63
N ILE A 69 -5.27 13.64 3.98
CA ILE A 69 -4.34 12.98 4.91
C ILE A 69 -4.36 11.46 4.73
N LYS A 70 -5.54 10.86 4.57
CA LYS A 70 -5.69 9.40 4.48
C LYS A 70 -4.84 8.80 3.36
N PRO A 71 -4.96 9.22 2.08
CA PRO A 71 -4.11 8.72 1.00
C PRO A 71 -2.61 8.92 1.26
N TYR A 72 -2.22 10.05 1.85
CA TYR A 72 -0.84 10.32 2.21
C TYR A 72 -0.29 9.27 3.19
N LEU A 73 -1.04 8.96 4.26
CA LEU A 73 -0.63 7.96 5.25
C LEU A 73 -0.50 6.56 4.64
N TYR A 74 -1.47 6.12 3.84
CA TYR A 74 -1.42 4.81 3.17
C TYR A 74 -0.27 4.72 2.16
N SER A 75 -0.03 5.77 1.38
CA SER A 75 1.11 5.86 0.47
C SER A 75 2.44 5.77 1.22
N SER A 76 2.56 6.45 2.36
CA SER A 76 3.77 6.41 3.18
C SER A 76 4.04 5.01 3.74
N VAL A 77 3.02 4.30 4.24
CA VAL A 77 3.15 2.89 4.67
C VAL A 77 3.56 2.00 3.51
N TYR A 78 2.97 2.19 2.32
CA TYR A 78 3.35 1.44 1.13
C TYR A 78 4.84 1.59 0.79
N HIS A 79 5.35 2.82 0.75
CA HIS A 79 6.76 3.07 0.44
C HIS A 79 7.71 2.53 1.51
N LYS A 80 7.37 2.69 2.79
CA LYS A 80 8.17 2.12 3.89
C LYS A 80 8.17 0.58 3.83
N GLY A 81 7.02 -0.03 3.57
CA GLY A 81 6.89 -1.48 3.37
C GLY A 81 7.71 -2.00 2.19
N LEU A 82 7.68 -1.30 1.05
CA LEU A 82 8.52 -1.65 -0.10
C LEU A 82 10.02 -1.52 0.20
N ASN A 83 10.42 -0.49 0.91
CA ASN A 83 11.82 -0.30 1.31
C ASN A 83 12.27 -1.42 2.26
N TRP A 84 11.42 -1.81 3.19
CA TRP A 84 11.68 -2.95 4.08
C TRP A 84 11.82 -4.26 3.29
N LEU A 85 10.91 -4.54 2.35
CA LEU A 85 10.99 -5.72 1.48
C LEU A 85 12.26 -5.73 0.63
N ARG A 86 12.69 -4.58 0.12
CA ARG A 86 13.98 -4.45 -0.61
C ARG A 86 15.16 -4.76 0.28
N ALA A 87 15.17 -4.23 1.51
CA ALA A 87 16.23 -4.49 2.49
C ALA A 87 16.27 -5.96 2.90
N LEU A 88 15.12 -6.60 3.10
CA LEU A 88 15.03 -8.03 3.39
C LEU A 88 15.60 -8.85 2.24
N LYS A 89 15.24 -8.54 1.00
CA LYS A 89 15.73 -9.21 -0.20
C LYS A 89 17.23 -9.05 -0.38
N ILE A 90 17.78 -7.87 -0.12
CA ILE A 90 19.24 -7.67 -0.15
C ILE A 90 19.88 -8.56 0.90
N ARG A 91 19.31 -8.69 2.09
CA ARG A 91 19.82 -9.57 3.16
C ARG A 91 19.76 -11.05 2.75
N GLU A 92 18.69 -11.50 2.09
CA GLU A 92 18.55 -12.87 1.56
C GLU A 92 19.51 -13.14 0.39
N LEU A 93 19.77 -12.15 -0.47
CA LEU A 93 20.75 -12.27 -1.58
C LEU A 93 22.19 -12.43 -1.10
N TYR A 94 22.54 -11.92 0.08
CA TYR A 94 23.83 -12.22 0.71
C TYR A 94 23.91 -13.66 1.25
N VAL A 95 22.78 -14.37 1.34
CA VAL A 95 22.69 -15.74 1.89
C VAL A 95 22.42 -16.80 0.81
N SER A 96 21.81 -16.46 -0.34
CA SER A 96 21.38 -17.44 -1.36
C SER A 96 21.33 -16.83 -2.77
N ASN A 97 22.07 -17.42 -3.70
CA ASN A 97 22.15 -17.25 -5.15
C ASN A 97 21.14 -16.33 -5.91
N PRO A 98 21.61 -15.46 -6.87
CA PRO A 98 20.93 -14.22 -7.27
C PRO A 98 20.26 -14.26 -8.66
N VAL A 99 19.33 -15.15 -9.01
CA VAL A 99 18.90 -15.18 -10.43
C VAL A 99 17.41 -14.85 -10.73
N GLU A 100 16.44 -14.90 -9.81
CA GLU A 100 15.03 -14.86 -10.24
C GLU A 100 14.10 -13.73 -9.74
N VAL A 101 14.59 -12.70 -9.08
CA VAL A 101 13.70 -11.72 -8.42
C VAL A 101 13.66 -10.33 -9.07
N SER A 102 14.40 -10.09 -10.17
CA SER A 102 14.53 -8.76 -10.78
C SER A 102 13.27 -8.23 -11.51
N ASN A 103 12.29 -9.07 -11.83
CA ASN A 103 11.15 -8.68 -12.66
C ASN A 103 9.88 -8.20 -11.90
N TRP A 104 9.83 -8.26 -10.58
CA TRP A 104 8.65 -7.88 -9.80
C TRP A 104 8.60 -6.39 -9.42
N PHE A 105 9.75 -5.71 -9.46
CA PHE A 105 9.92 -4.34 -8.97
C PHE A 105 10.41 -3.33 -10.02
N ALA A 106 10.22 -3.64 -11.30
CA ALA A 106 10.74 -2.82 -12.41
C ALA A 106 9.98 -1.51 -12.68
N TYR A 107 9.11 -1.05 -11.77
CA TYR A 107 8.53 0.28 -11.88
C TYR A 107 8.95 1.12 -10.68
N PRO A 108 9.76 2.18 -10.90
CA PRO A 108 9.92 3.22 -9.90
C PRO A 108 8.56 3.91 -9.75
N VAL A 109 7.80 3.55 -8.70
CA VAL A 109 6.67 4.37 -8.29
C VAL A 109 7.28 5.65 -7.74
N ASN A 110 7.23 6.72 -8.53
CA ASN A 110 7.67 8.03 -8.11
C ASN A 110 6.75 8.49 -6.95
N PRO A 111 7.27 8.64 -5.71
CA PRO A 111 6.46 9.01 -4.55
C PRO A 111 5.73 10.35 -4.73
N ASP A 112 6.30 11.26 -5.55
CA ASP A 112 5.69 12.57 -5.85
C ASP A 112 4.49 12.50 -6.80
N ARG A 113 4.20 11.32 -7.39
CA ARG A 113 3.12 11.12 -8.35
C ARG A 113 1.90 10.36 -7.81
N LEU A 114 1.87 9.96 -6.55
CA LEU A 114 0.66 9.41 -5.93
C LEU A 114 -0.26 10.55 -5.48
N ASP A 115 -0.82 11.23 -6.47
CA ASP A 115 -1.97 12.11 -6.28
C ASP A 115 -3.14 11.27 -5.70
N PRO A 116 -3.90 11.78 -4.72
CA PRO A 116 -5.14 11.17 -4.23
C PRO A 116 -6.11 10.74 -5.34
N LEU A 117 -6.16 11.52 -6.43
CA LEU A 117 -6.87 11.15 -7.65
C LEU A 117 -6.38 9.84 -8.28
N HIS A 118 -5.08 9.56 -8.24
CA HIS A 118 -4.52 8.31 -8.76
C HIS A 118 -4.91 7.09 -7.91
N LEU A 119 -4.99 7.24 -6.59
CA LEU A 119 -5.44 6.16 -5.71
C LEU A 119 -6.93 5.85 -5.92
N GLU A 120 -7.78 6.87 -6.02
CA GLU A 120 -9.21 6.67 -6.37
C GLU A 120 -9.39 6.03 -7.75
N LEU A 121 -8.57 6.44 -8.73
CA LEU A 121 -8.57 5.85 -10.06
C LEU A 121 -8.14 4.38 -10.03
N ILE A 122 -7.10 4.04 -9.28
CA ILE A 122 -6.64 2.65 -9.11
C ILE A 122 -7.72 1.81 -8.43
N GLU A 123 -8.31 2.29 -7.34
CA GLU A 123 -9.42 1.60 -6.67
C GLU A 123 -10.62 1.39 -7.60
N LYS A 124 -10.98 2.42 -8.38
CA LYS A 124 -12.03 2.32 -9.39
C LYS A 124 -11.72 1.26 -10.44
N GLN A 125 -10.47 1.19 -10.93
CA GLN A 125 -10.06 0.18 -11.91
C GLN A 125 -10.06 -1.24 -11.32
N ILE A 126 -9.70 -1.39 -10.05
CA ILE A 126 -9.80 -2.67 -9.34
C ILE A 126 -11.27 -3.12 -9.23
N ARG A 127 -12.19 -2.21 -8.87
CA ARG A 127 -13.64 -2.51 -8.79
C ARG A 127 -14.22 -2.93 -10.15
N LEU A 128 -13.67 -2.44 -11.24
CA LEU A 128 -14.10 -2.77 -12.61
C LEU A 128 -13.48 -4.07 -13.16
N LEU A 129 -12.64 -4.76 -12.40
CA LEU A 129 -12.15 -6.08 -12.80
C LEU A 129 -13.30 -7.09 -12.82
N PRO A 130 -13.23 -8.13 -13.70
CA PRO A 130 -14.14 -9.27 -13.62
C PRO A 130 -14.09 -9.90 -12.22
N ASP A 131 -15.23 -10.34 -11.69
CA ASP A 131 -15.40 -10.73 -10.28
C ASP A 131 -14.33 -11.69 -9.77
N GLN A 132 -14.06 -12.77 -10.47
CA GLN A 132 -13.03 -13.75 -10.12
C GLN A 132 -11.62 -13.14 -10.14
N CYS A 133 -11.33 -12.29 -11.12
CA CYS A 133 -10.04 -11.59 -11.20
C CYS A 133 -9.88 -10.58 -10.06
N ARG A 134 -10.96 -9.87 -9.71
CA ARG A 134 -11.00 -8.90 -8.61
C ARG A 134 -10.77 -9.61 -7.29
N GLU A 135 -11.50 -10.68 -7.02
CA GLU A 135 -11.39 -11.45 -5.77
C GLU A 135 -9.97 -12.01 -5.58
N VAL A 136 -9.44 -12.68 -6.60
CA VAL A 136 -8.07 -13.21 -6.57
C VAL A 136 -7.03 -12.10 -6.41
N PHE A 137 -7.22 -10.98 -7.12
CA PHE A 137 -6.31 -9.84 -7.02
C PHE A 137 -6.34 -9.21 -5.63
N THR A 138 -7.53 -8.98 -5.07
CA THR A 138 -7.71 -8.42 -3.73
C THR A 138 -7.06 -9.30 -2.68
N ARG A 139 -7.32 -10.62 -2.72
CA ARG A 139 -6.72 -11.57 -1.77
C ARG A 139 -5.21 -11.63 -1.87
N SER A 140 -4.68 -11.72 -3.08
CA SER A 140 -3.24 -11.85 -3.29
C SER A 140 -2.49 -10.54 -3.02
N VAL A 141 -3.01 -9.40 -3.49
CA VAL A 141 -2.26 -8.13 -3.48
C VAL A 141 -2.62 -7.26 -2.26
N ILE A 142 -3.88 -7.26 -1.83
CA ILE A 142 -4.35 -6.42 -0.73
C ILE A 142 -4.30 -7.18 0.61
N LEU A 143 -4.75 -8.44 0.64
CA LEU A 143 -4.74 -9.26 1.86
C LEU A 143 -3.45 -10.06 2.05
N GLY A 144 -2.58 -10.15 1.02
CA GLY A 144 -1.29 -10.83 1.10
C GLY A 144 -1.37 -12.36 1.16
N GLU A 145 -2.54 -12.95 0.85
CA GLU A 145 -2.73 -14.40 0.85
C GLU A 145 -1.88 -15.07 -0.26
N ASN A 146 -1.32 -16.23 0.04
CA ASN A 146 -0.59 -17.02 -0.96
C ASN A 146 -1.56 -17.77 -1.90
N HIS A 147 -1.06 -18.23 -3.05
CA HIS A 147 -1.90 -18.86 -4.06
C HIS A 147 -2.61 -20.13 -3.57
N SER A 148 -2.01 -20.87 -2.64
CA SER A 148 -2.62 -22.08 -2.06
C SER A 148 -3.78 -21.73 -1.13
N GLU A 149 -3.64 -20.67 -0.32
CA GLU A 149 -4.69 -20.16 0.56
C GLU A 149 -5.88 -19.66 -0.26
N ILE A 150 -5.60 -18.88 -1.32
CA ILE A 150 -6.63 -18.38 -2.25
C ILE A 150 -7.34 -19.53 -2.95
N ALA A 151 -6.59 -20.52 -3.43
CA ALA A 151 -7.13 -21.69 -4.11
C ALA A 151 -8.06 -22.47 -3.18
N ALA A 152 -7.64 -22.74 -1.94
CA ALA A 152 -8.44 -23.40 -0.93
C ALA A 152 -9.72 -22.62 -0.59
N TYR A 153 -9.61 -21.31 -0.40
CA TYR A 153 -10.75 -20.44 -0.05
C TYR A 153 -11.78 -20.35 -1.17
N LEU A 154 -11.34 -20.22 -2.43
CA LEU A 154 -12.24 -20.07 -3.59
C LEU A 154 -12.67 -21.39 -4.22
N GLY A 155 -12.19 -22.54 -3.74
CA GLY A 155 -12.45 -23.84 -4.34
C GLY A 155 -11.84 -23.98 -5.75
N LEU A 156 -10.72 -23.31 -6.01
CA LEU A 156 -10.02 -23.30 -7.29
C LEU A 156 -8.72 -24.10 -7.20
N ASN A 157 -8.15 -24.47 -8.35
CA ASN A 157 -6.77 -24.94 -8.38
C ASN A 157 -5.78 -23.76 -8.45
N ILE A 158 -4.54 -23.97 -8.00
CA ILE A 158 -3.49 -22.95 -7.95
C ILE A 158 -3.26 -22.33 -9.33
N LYS A 159 -3.28 -23.13 -10.39
CA LYS A 159 -3.09 -22.66 -11.77
C LYS A 159 -4.19 -21.69 -12.21
N THR A 160 -5.42 -21.93 -11.78
CA THR A 160 -6.55 -21.02 -12.04
C THR A 160 -6.36 -19.68 -11.31
N VAL A 161 -5.88 -19.71 -10.06
CA VAL A 161 -5.54 -18.52 -9.28
C VAL A 161 -4.47 -17.68 -10.00
N GLU A 162 -3.38 -18.33 -10.46
CA GLU A 162 -2.32 -17.67 -11.23
C GLU A 162 -2.86 -17.02 -12.52
N ASN A 163 -3.74 -17.72 -13.24
CA ASN A 163 -4.33 -17.23 -14.47
C ASN A 163 -5.22 -15.99 -14.21
N HIS A 164 -6.07 -16.03 -13.17
CA HIS A 164 -6.89 -14.88 -12.79
C HIS A 164 -6.03 -13.68 -12.36
N LEU A 165 -4.97 -13.93 -11.60
CA LEU A 165 -4.04 -12.89 -11.17
C LEU A 165 -3.29 -12.26 -12.35
N SER A 166 -2.80 -13.10 -13.28
CA SER A 166 -2.15 -12.63 -14.50
C SER A 166 -3.10 -11.79 -15.37
N ARG A 167 -4.35 -12.24 -15.52
CA ARG A 167 -5.39 -11.52 -16.27
C ARG A 167 -5.73 -10.19 -15.60
N ALA A 168 -5.90 -10.17 -14.27
CA ALA A 168 -6.16 -8.94 -13.51
C ALA A 168 -5.04 -7.90 -13.73
N ARG A 169 -3.78 -8.33 -13.59
CA ARG A 169 -2.60 -7.48 -13.82
C ARG A 169 -2.54 -6.94 -15.25
N LYS A 170 -2.86 -7.77 -16.25
CA LYS A 170 -2.88 -7.35 -17.66
C LYS A 170 -3.94 -6.27 -17.92
N ILE A 171 -5.15 -6.46 -17.37
CA ILE A 171 -6.25 -5.49 -17.49
C ILE A 171 -5.89 -4.17 -16.82
N LEU A 172 -5.40 -4.22 -15.57
CA LEU A 172 -5.03 -3.02 -14.83
C LEU A 172 -3.90 -2.27 -15.52
N ARG A 173 -2.87 -2.97 -16.01
CA ARG A 173 -1.76 -2.36 -16.76
C ARG A 173 -2.24 -1.64 -18.03
N ALA A 174 -3.14 -2.26 -18.79
CA ALA A 174 -3.69 -1.65 -20.00
C ALA A 174 -4.50 -0.40 -19.70
N ARG A 175 -5.33 -0.42 -18.65
CA ARG A 175 -6.18 0.71 -18.26
C ARG A 175 -5.40 1.87 -17.63
N LEU A 176 -4.42 1.56 -16.77
CA LEU A 176 -3.61 2.57 -16.08
C LEU A 176 -2.60 3.23 -17.03
N LYS A 177 -2.13 2.53 -18.08
CA LYS A 177 -1.25 3.10 -19.08
C LYS A 177 -1.94 4.22 -19.90
N ASN A 178 -3.25 4.16 -20.04
CA ASN A 178 -4.03 5.17 -20.77
C ASN A 178 -4.42 6.38 -19.89
N LEU A 179 -4.01 6.38 -18.61
CA LEU A 179 -4.29 7.45 -17.65
C LEU A 179 -3.02 8.28 -17.32
N SER A 180 -1.90 7.94 -17.93
CA SER A 180 -0.65 8.71 -17.91
C SER A 180 -0.57 9.61 -19.13
#